data_6ed110f25ad2a0f4b880b53b2e901236
#
_entry.id   6ed110f25ad2a0f4b880b53b2e901236
#
_cell.length_a   1.000
_cell.length_b   1.000
_cell.length_c   1.000
_cell.angle_alpha   90.00
_cell.angle_beta   90.00
_cell.angle_gamma   90.00
#
_symmetry.space_group_name_H-M   'P 1'
#
loop_
_entity.id
_entity.type
_entity.pdbx_description
1 polymer ?
#
loop_
_entity_poly.entity_id
_entity_poly.type
_entity_poly.pdbx_seq_one_letter_code
_entity_poly.pdbx_strand_id
1 'polypeptide(L)'
;MDTNKSYQIIRVAKKYYELHMGQLEIAQEEGVSKSTISRMLQKAIDLGYVKVTIDAPVESVKEMEDQLKQTFHLKEVFVSPNLVDDEEINLRDTCRALAGNLDKYIIDNTVVAVSWGNTLNCLAGQIQPLKAKDIKVVQLNGGVAKSASSTGASQIVDALTMAGHGIGYMFPVPAIVDSKHTSEILQEETQVKNVLRLAKEAEVSI
;
A
#
# COMPACT_ATOMS: atom_id res chain seq x y z
N MET A 1 -6.79 -21.57 -15.73
CA MET A 1 -6.61 -22.47 -14.58
C MET A 1 -7.87 -23.31 -14.48
N ASP A 2 -7.77 -24.61 -14.23
CA ASP A 2 -8.94 -25.48 -14.18
C ASP A 2 -9.80 -25.10 -12.97
N THR A 3 -11.06 -24.73 -13.20
CA THR A 3 -12.01 -24.23 -12.18
C THR A 3 -12.14 -25.20 -11.00
N ASN A 4 -12.12 -26.49 -11.27
CA ASN A 4 -12.18 -27.54 -10.25
C ASN A 4 -10.98 -27.50 -9.28
N LYS A 5 -9.79 -27.22 -9.81
CA LYS A 5 -8.56 -27.16 -9.03
C LYS A 5 -8.51 -25.91 -8.14
N SER A 6 -9.07 -24.80 -8.61
CA SER A 6 -9.20 -23.56 -7.82
C SER A 6 -10.16 -23.75 -6.64
N TYR A 7 -11.29 -24.38 -6.86
CA TYR A 7 -12.25 -24.68 -5.77
C TYR A 7 -11.67 -25.63 -4.72
N GLN A 8 -10.86 -26.60 -5.13
CA GLN A 8 -10.19 -27.49 -4.18
C GLN A 8 -9.19 -26.73 -3.30
N ILE A 9 -8.38 -25.84 -3.90
CA ILE A 9 -7.44 -24.98 -3.14
C ILE A 9 -8.18 -24.11 -2.13
N ILE A 10 -9.28 -23.47 -2.54
CA ILE A 10 -10.09 -22.61 -1.66
C ILE A 10 -10.71 -23.44 -0.52
N ARG A 11 -11.26 -24.64 -0.81
CA ARG A 11 -11.83 -25.52 0.20
C ARG A 11 -10.80 -25.96 1.24
N VAL A 12 -9.61 -26.35 0.80
CA VAL A 12 -8.50 -26.71 1.70
C VAL A 12 -8.08 -25.52 2.55
N ALA A 13 -7.99 -24.33 1.97
CA ALA A 13 -7.67 -23.10 2.69
C ALA A 13 -8.72 -22.78 3.76
N LYS A 14 -10.01 -22.87 3.45
CA LYS A 14 -11.09 -22.68 4.43
C LYS A 14 -11.03 -23.68 5.58
N LYS A 15 -10.83 -24.96 5.28
CA LYS A 15 -10.67 -25.98 6.33
C LYS A 15 -9.53 -25.66 7.28
N TYR A 16 -8.40 -25.19 6.76
CA TYR A 16 -7.22 -24.90 7.56
C TYR A 16 -7.34 -23.57 8.33
N TYR A 17 -7.69 -22.47 7.65
CA TYR A 17 -7.67 -21.12 8.24
C TYR A 17 -8.97 -20.75 8.97
N GLU A 18 -10.13 -21.20 8.50
CA GLU A 18 -11.42 -20.86 9.11
C GLU A 18 -11.89 -21.94 10.10
N LEU A 19 -11.70 -23.23 9.79
CA LEU A 19 -12.12 -24.34 10.65
C LEU A 19 -11.01 -24.88 11.55
N HIS A 20 -9.79 -24.32 11.44
CA HIS A 20 -8.62 -24.71 12.23
C HIS A 20 -8.26 -26.19 12.20
N MET A 21 -8.60 -26.88 11.10
CA MET A 21 -8.30 -28.30 10.93
C MET A 21 -6.80 -28.52 10.70
N GLY A 22 -6.28 -29.64 11.22
CA GLY A 22 -4.90 -30.04 10.99
C GLY A 22 -4.65 -30.50 9.55
N GLN A 23 -3.45 -30.24 9.00
CA GLN A 23 -3.11 -30.66 7.62
C GLN A 23 -3.25 -32.17 7.40
N LEU A 24 -3.03 -32.99 8.39
CA LEU A 24 -3.22 -34.45 8.33
C LEU A 24 -4.70 -34.82 8.19
N GLU A 25 -5.55 -34.20 8.96
CA GLU A 25 -6.99 -34.40 8.97
C GLU A 25 -7.58 -33.99 7.60
N ILE A 26 -7.19 -32.82 7.11
CA ILE A 26 -7.59 -32.34 5.77
C ILE A 26 -7.12 -33.30 4.68
N ALA A 27 -5.90 -33.84 4.81
CA ALA A 27 -5.34 -34.80 3.85
C ALA A 27 -6.16 -36.09 3.78
N GLN A 28 -6.62 -36.60 4.93
CA GLN A 28 -7.49 -37.77 5.02
C GLN A 28 -8.85 -37.51 4.35
N GLU A 29 -9.49 -36.37 4.65
CA GLU A 29 -10.78 -36.04 4.06
C GLU A 29 -10.71 -35.78 2.55
N GLU A 30 -9.64 -35.16 2.07
CA GLU A 30 -9.46 -34.84 0.64
C GLU A 30 -8.86 -36.03 -0.15
N GLY A 31 -8.47 -37.11 0.50
CA GLY A 31 -7.88 -38.28 -0.13
C GLY A 31 -6.50 -38.01 -0.78
N VAL A 32 -5.72 -37.09 -0.20
CA VAL A 32 -4.39 -36.68 -0.71
C VAL A 32 -3.33 -36.76 0.37
N SER A 33 -2.06 -36.57 -0.01
CA SER A 33 -0.96 -36.53 0.97
C SER A 33 -0.91 -35.19 1.72
N LYS A 34 -0.36 -35.19 2.98
CA LYS A 34 -0.08 -33.97 3.74
C LYS A 34 0.76 -32.98 2.94
N SER A 35 1.75 -33.46 2.18
CA SER A 35 2.59 -32.60 1.34
C SER A 35 1.80 -31.93 0.19
N THR A 36 0.74 -32.57 -0.29
CA THR A 36 -0.17 -31.98 -1.27
C THR A 36 -1.00 -30.87 -0.63
N ILE A 37 -1.51 -31.08 0.59
CA ILE A 37 -2.23 -30.04 1.35
C ILE A 37 -1.32 -28.83 1.60
N SER A 38 -0.08 -29.03 2.07
CA SER A 38 0.89 -27.96 2.28
C SER A 38 1.11 -27.11 1.01
N ARG A 39 1.28 -27.79 -0.16
CA ARG A 39 1.40 -27.08 -1.45
C ARG A 39 0.14 -26.33 -1.87
N MET A 40 -1.04 -26.87 -1.55
CA MET A 40 -2.31 -26.17 -1.82
C MET A 40 -2.48 -24.94 -0.95
N LEU A 41 -2.11 -25.00 0.33
CA LEU A 41 -2.13 -23.85 1.23
C LEU A 41 -1.17 -22.75 0.78
N GLN A 42 0.06 -23.11 0.40
CA GLN A 42 1.00 -22.16 -0.17
C GLN A 42 0.44 -21.52 -1.43
N LYS A 43 -0.14 -22.33 -2.33
CA LYS A 43 -0.74 -21.83 -3.56
C LYS A 43 -1.96 -20.94 -3.32
N ALA A 44 -2.71 -21.14 -2.23
CA ALA A 44 -3.80 -20.25 -1.84
C ALA A 44 -3.29 -18.84 -1.46
N ILE A 45 -2.13 -18.76 -0.81
CA ILE A 45 -1.43 -17.50 -0.51
C ILE A 45 -0.92 -16.87 -1.80
N ASP A 46 -0.19 -17.61 -2.64
CA ASP A 46 0.40 -17.14 -3.90
C ASP A 46 -0.67 -16.58 -4.87
N LEU A 47 -1.87 -17.17 -4.86
CA LEU A 47 -3.01 -16.74 -5.67
C LEU A 47 -3.83 -15.60 -5.01
N GLY A 48 -3.46 -15.16 -3.83
CA GLY A 48 -4.17 -14.12 -3.09
C GLY A 48 -5.53 -14.53 -2.51
N TYR A 49 -5.86 -15.84 -2.49
CA TYR A 49 -7.08 -16.35 -1.84
C TYR A 49 -6.99 -16.29 -0.31
N VAL A 50 -5.78 -16.30 0.23
CA VAL A 50 -5.48 -16.15 1.65
C VAL A 50 -4.51 -15.01 1.82
N LYS A 51 -4.85 -14.08 2.72
CA LYS A 51 -3.95 -13.05 3.19
C LYS A 51 -3.63 -13.34 4.66
N VAL A 52 -2.35 -13.48 4.98
CA VAL A 52 -1.88 -13.63 6.36
C VAL A 52 -1.42 -12.26 6.85
N THR A 53 -2.03 -11.79 7.93
CA THR A 53 -1.65 -10.54 8.59
C THR A 53 -1.31 -10.84 10.04
N ILE A 54 -0.16 -10.35 10.49
CA ILE A 54 0.25 -10.43 11.89
C ILE A 54 0.18 -9.02 12.46
N ASP A 55 -0.78 -8.79 13.35
CA ASP A 55 -0.89 -7.54 14.10
C ASP A 55 -0.15 -7.72 15.42
N ALA A 56 1.11 -7.29 15.45
CA ALA A 56 1.90 -7.27 16.66
C ALA A 56 1.87 -5.87 17.30
N PRO A 57 1.68 -5.75 18.63
CA PRO A 57 1.86 -4.47 19.30
C PRO A 57 3.33 -4.04 19.21
N VAL A 58 3.56 -2.83 18.72
CA VAL A 58 4.89 -2.24 18.55
C VAL A 58 5.27 -1.51 19.83
N GLU A 59 5.57 -2.25 20.90
CA GLU A 59 5.88 -1.63 22.21
C GLU A 59 7.35 -1.22 22.39
N SER A 60 8.29 -1.74 21.61
CA SER A 60 9.70 -1.73 22.00
C SER A 60 10.60 -0.69 21.32
N VAL A 61 10.07 0.24 20.53
CA VAL A 61 10.91 1.12 19.70
C VAL A 61 10.82 2.59 20.08
N LYS A 62 10.10 2.90 21.17
CA LYS A 62 9.87 4.28 21.61
C LYS A 62 11.17 5.05 21.92
N GLU A 63 12.15 4.38 22.49
CA GLU A 63 13.46 5.02 22.77
C GLU A 63 14.16 5.45 21.46
N MET A 64 14.09 4.62 20.42
CA MET A 64 14.68 4.95 19.11
C MET A 64 13.88 6.05 18.42
N GLU A 65 12.55 6.04 18.50
CA GLU A 65 11.69 7.13 18.01
C GLU A 65 12.04 8.46 18.65
N ASP A 66 12.20 8.48 19.98
CA ASP A 66 12.57 9.67 20.74
C ASP A 66 13.98 10.17 20.40
N GLN A 67 14.95 9.28 20.25
CA GLN A 67 16.31 9.61 19.83
C GLN A 67 16.35 10.22 18.43
N LEU A 68 15.67 9.60 17.46
CA LEU A 68 15.58 10.10 16.08
C LEU A 68 14.86 11.47 16.04
N LYS A 69 13.77 11.59 16.79
CA LYS A 69 13.01 12.83 16.90
C LYS A 69 13.86 13.97 17.41
N GLN A 70 14.64 13.74 18.46
CA GLN A 70 15.55 14.75 19.03
C GLN A 70 16.71 15.07 18.09
N THR A 71 17.37 14.06 17.53
CA THR A 71 18.55 14.22 16.69
C THR A 71 18.25 14.98 15.40
N PHE A 72 17.11 14.68 14.77
CA PHE A 72 16.74 15.26 13.48
C PHE A 72 15.66 16.33 13.56
N HIS A 73 15.26 16.74 14.76
CA HIS A 73 14.22 17.74 15.00
C HIS A 73 12.89 17.43 14.29
N LEU A 74 12.52 16.16 14.23
CA LEU A 74 11.30 15.69 13.60
C LEU A 74 10.10 15.89 14.54
N LYS A 75 8.92 16.14 13.98
CA LYS A 75 7.68 16.26 14.76
C LYS A 75 7.24 14.91 15.32
N GLU A 76 7.26 13.87 14.51
CA GLU A 76 6.97 12.49 14.90
C GLU A 76 7.87 11.53 14.14
N VAL A 77 8.08 10.38 14.72
CA VAL A 77 8.85 9.26 14.16
C VAL A 77 8.09 7.98 14.47
N PHE A 78 7.98 7.10 13.51
CA PHE A 78 7.42 5.76 13.65
C PHE A 78 8.50 4.75 13.29
N VAL A 79 8.89 3.94 14.23
CA VAL A 79 9.88 2.87 14.01
C VAL A 79 9.21 1.53 14.13
N SER A 80 9.33 0.72 13.08
CA SER A 80 8.90 -0.68 13.09
C SER A 80 10.07 -1.57 13.49
N PRO A 81 9.90 -2.51 14.46
CA PRO A 81 10.96 -3.40 14.85
C PRO A 81 11.29 -4.39 13.73
N ASN A 82 12.57 -4.62 13.49
CA ASN A 82 13.04 -5.70 12.60
C ASN A 82 12.98 -7.04 13.35
N LEU A 83 11.86 -7.74 13.25
CA LEU A 83 11.65 -9.04 13.90
C LEU A 83 12.09 -10.21 13.01
N VAL A 84 12.19 -10.00 11.71
CA VAL A 84 12.60 -10.99 10.70
C VAL A 84 13.55 -10.30 9.73
N ASP A 85 14.67 -10.94 9.43
CA ASP A 85 15.66 -10.43 8.48
C ASP A 85 15.16 -10.62 7.02
N ASP A 86 14.12 -9.84 6.67
CA ASP A 86 13.47 -9.84 5.36
C ASP A 86 13.03 -8.41 5.02
N GLU A 87 13.58 -7.87 3.94
CA GLU A 87 13.35 -6.46 3.52
C GLU A 87 11.89 -6.20 3.16
N GLU A 88 11.20 -7.15 2.53
CA GLU A 88 9.80 -6.97 2.11
C GLU A 88 8.85 -6.97 3.31
N ILE A 89 9.10 -7.86 4.28
CA ILE A 89 8.36 -7.90 5.55
C ILE A 89 8.59 -6.59 6.32
N ASN A 90 9.84 -6.15 6.46
CA ASN A 90 10.19 -4.92 7.17
C ASN A 90 9.59 -3.68 6.51
N LEU A 91 9.63 -3.59 5.18
CA LEU A 91 8.98 -2.51 4.43
C LEU A 91 7.47 -2.50 4.67
N ARG A 92 6.82 -3.66 4.60
CA ARG A 92 5.38 -3.77 4.82
C ARG A 92 4.98 -3.38 6.24
N ASP A 93 5.74 -3.79 7.25
CA ASP A 93 5.46 -3.47 8.64
C ASP A 93 5.67 -1.98 8.93
N THR A 94 6.70 -1.36 8.34
CA THR A 94 6.92 0.09 8.37
C THR A 94 5.77 0.84 7.71
N CYS A 95 5.34 0.41 6.53
CA CYS A 95 4.19 1.00 5.83
C CYS A 95 2.90 0.86 6.62
N ARG A 96 2.69 -0.28 7.30
CA ARG A 96 1.52 -0.49 8.17
C ARG A 96 1.54 0.44 9.38
N ALA A 97 2.70 0.64 10.01
CA ALA A 97 2.85 1.59 11.13
C ALA A 97 2.47 3.01 10.70
N LEU A 98 2.92 3.47 9.53
CA LEU A 98 2.53 4.76 8.98
C LEU A 98 1.04 4.80 8.65
N ALA A 99 0.51 3.79 7.94
CA ALA A 99 -0.89 3.72 7.53
C ALA A 99 -1.85 3.84 8.74
N GLY A 100 -1.53 3.18 9.87
CA GLY A 100 -2.29 3.26 11.12
C GLY A 100 -2.28 4.64 11.78
N ASN A 101 -1.41 5.54 11.34
CA ASN A 101 -1.29 6.90 11.89
C ASN A 101 -1.78 8.00 10.92
N LEU A 102 -2.24 7.67 9.72
CA LEU A 102 -2.68 8.67 8.73
C LEU A 102 -3.85 9.52 9.22
N ASP A 103 -4.77 8.97 10.02
CA ASP A 103 -5.88 9.70 10.65
C ASP A 103 -5.46 10.88 11.54
N LYS A 104 -4.17 10.96 11.94
CA LYS A 104 -3.65 12.09 12.69
C LYS A 104 -3.40 13.32 11.82
N TYR A 105 -3.15 13.10 10.53
CA TYR A 105 -2.70 14.13 9.60
C TYR A 105 -3.73 14.45 8.54
N ILE A 106 -4.57 13.48 8.19
CA ILE A 106 -5.58 13.60 7.15
C ILE A 106 -6.94 13.76 7.82
N ILE A 107 -7.51 14.95 7.69
CA ILE A 107 -8.83 15.30 8.21
C ILE A 107 -9.79 15.61 7.04
N ASP A 108 -11.06 15.89 7.31
CA ASP A 108 -12.06 16.20 6.29
C ASP A 108 -11.59 17.33 5.36
N ASN A 109 -11.79 17.16 4.07
CA ASN A 109 -11.41 18.08 2.98
C ASN A 109 -9.90 18.31 2.79
N THR A 110 -9.00 17.60 3.48
CA THR A 110 -7.55 17.71 3.31
C THR A 110 -7.14 17.45 1.86
N VAL A 111 -6.25 18.27 1.34
CA VAL A 111 -5.54 18.01 0.08
C VAL A 111 -4.27 17.22 0.38
N VAL A 112 -4.22 15.98 -0.11
CA VAL A 112 -3.09 15.06 0.06
C VAL A 112 -2.33 14.96 -1.25
N ALA A 113 -1.07 15.37 -1.26
CA ALA A 113 -0.18 15.21 -2.41
C ALA A 113 0.62 13.92 -2.29
N VAL A 114 0.69 13.14 -3.38
CA VAL A 114 1.40 11.87 -3.38
C VAL A 114 2.36 11.75 -4.56
N SER A 115 3.51 11.16 -4.30
CA SER A 115 4.42 10.71 -5.34
C SER A 115 4.05 9.27 -5.76
N TRP A 116 4.99 8.56 -6.38
CA TRP A 116 4.86 7.14 -6.72
C TRP A 116 6.18 6.41 -6.46
N GLY A 117 6.11 5.10 -6.37
CA GLY A 117 7.26 4.22 -6.15
C GLY A 117 6.88 3.00 -5.32
N ASN A 118 7.82 2.05 -5.20
CA ASN A 118 7.57 0.77 -4.54
C ASN A 118 7.14 0.93 -3.08
N THR A 119 7.77 1.84 -2.35
CA THR A 119 7.43 2.13 -0.94
C THR A 119 6.01 2.67 -0.81
N LEU A 120 5.63 3.64 -1.64
CA LEU A 120 4.28 4.20 -1.61
C LEU A 120 3.24 3.21 -2.10
N ASN A 121 3.59 2.35 -3.05
CA ASN A 121 2.69 1.28 -3.49
C ASN A 121 2.49 0.24 -2.37
N CYS A 122 3.54 -0.07 -1.61
CA CYS A 122 3.43 -0.92 -0.41
C CYS A 122 2.53 -0.24 0.64
N LEU A 123 2.73 1.05 0.91
CA LEU A 123 1.88 1.84 1.82
C LEU A 123 0.42 1.81 1.38
N ALA A 124 0.13 2.03 0.11
CA ALA A 124 -1.22 1.99 -0.44
C ALA A 124 -1.94 0.68 -0.13
N GLY A 125 -1.22 -0.44 -0.17
CA GLY A 125 -1.74 -1.76 0.20
C GLY A 125 -2.04 -1.95 1.71
N GLN A 126 -1.57 -1.05 2.58
CA GLN A 126 -1.80 -1.10 4.02
C GLN A 126 -2.84 -0.10 4.51
N ILE A 127 -3.26 0.86 3.67
CA ILE A 127 -4.22 1.90 4.06
C ILE A 127 -5.58 1.27 4.37
N GLN A 128 -6.10 1.61 5.54
CA GLN A 128 -7.44 1.26 5.99
C GLN A 128 -8.40 2.44 5.75
N PRO A 129 -9.72 2.24 5.81
CA PRO A 129 -10.66 3.34 5.73
C PRO A 129 -10.32 4.44 6.73
N LEU A 130 -10.16 5.68 6.25
CA LEU A 130 -9.88 6.85 7.07
C LEU A 130 -11.17 7.37 7.72
N LYS A 131 -11.03 8.05 8.83
CA LYS A 131 -12.15 8.81 9.44
C LYS A 131 -12.50 10.05 8.63
N ALA A 132 -11.49 10.62 7.97
CA ALA A 132 -11.61 11.76 7.08
C ALA A 132 -12.49 11.46 5.86
N LYS A 133 -13.22 12.48 5.40
CA LYS A 133 -14.08 12.43 4.21
C LYS A 133 -13.77 13.58 3.27
N ASP A 134 -14.18 13.41 2.02
CA ASP A 134 -14.09 14.42 0.97
C ASP A 134 -12.66 14.92 0.73
N ILE A 135 -11.66 14.06 0.94
CA ILE A 135 -10.26 14.39 0.69
C ILE A 135 -9.99 14.55 -0.80
N LYS A 136 -8.98 15.33 -1.15
CA LYS A 136 -8.49 15.45 -2.51
C LYS A 136 -7.09 14.86 -2.58
N VAL A 137 -6.90 13.84 -3.40
CA VAL A 137 -5.59 13.21 -3.59
C VAL A 137 -5.00 13.66 -4.89
N VAL A 138 -3.84 14.30 -4.88
CA VAL A 138 -3.18 14.85 -6.07
C VAL A 138 -1.82 14.22 -6.30
N GLN A 139 -1.60 13.71 -7.50
CA GLN A 139 -0.31 13.18 -7.91
C GLN A 139 0.69 14.32 -8.14
N LEU A 140 1.91 14.23 -7.54
CA LEU A 140 2.93 15.27 -7.61
C LEU A 140 3.79 15.23 -8.86
N ASN A 141 4.08 14.06 -9.37
CA ASN A 141 4.99 13.85 -10.48
C ASN A 141 4.33 13.07 -11.61
N GLY A 142 4.67 13.42 -12.84
CA GLY A 142 4.14 12.79 -14.03
C GLY A 142 4.49 11.31 -14.17
N GLY A 143 3.99 10.68 -15.21
CA GLY A 143 4.23 9.27 -15.51
C GLY A 143 5.60 9.03 -16.16
N VAL A 144 6.10 7.79 -16.04
CA VAL A 144 7.29 7.30 -16.75
C VAL A 144 6.90 6.26 -17.79
N ALA A 145 7.48 6.36 -18.98
CA ALA A 145 7.15 5.49 -20.11
C ALA A 145 7.68 4.05 -19.97
N LYS A 146 8.51 3.75 -18.97
CA LYS A 146 9.17 2.46 -18.83
C LYS A 146 8.26 1.47 -18.10
N SER A 147 7.76 0.50 -18.84
CA SER A 147 6.71 -0.43 -18.49
C SER A 147 7.15 -1.72 -17.79
N ALA A 148 8.35 -1.84 -17.28
CA ALA A 148 8.79 -3.10 -16.64
C ALA A 148 8.22 -3.29 -15.21
N SER A 149 7.84 -2.20 -14.56
CA SER A 149 7.02 -2.20 -13.33
C SER A 149 6.14 -0.96 -13.37
N SER A 150 4.84 -1.12 -13.23
CA SER A 150 3.95 0.03 -13.04
C SER A 150 4.46 0.81 -11.83
N THR A 151 4.54 2.13 -11.93
CA THR A 151 4.95 2.98 -10.81
C THR A 151 3.99 2.88 -9.62
N GLY A 152 2.86 2.20 -9.78
CA GLY A 152 1.80 2.14 -8.80
C GLY A 152 1.05 3.47 -8.61
N ALA A 153 1.29 4.48 -9.46
CA ALA A 153 0.74 5.82 -9.26
C ALA A 153 -0.79 5.84 -9.15
N SER A 154 -1.48 5.15 -10.05
CA SER A 154 -2.95 5.06 -10.00
C SER A 154 -3.42 4.30 -8.75
N GLN A 155 -2.77 3.18 -8.43
CA GLN A 155 -3.11 2.39 -7.24
C GLN A 155 -2.94 3.18 -5.94
N ILE A 156 -1.90 4.02 -5.85
CA ILE A 156 -1.65 4.88 -4.67
C ILE A 156 -2.75 5.94 -4.55
N VAL A 157 -3.06 6.64 -5.64
CA VAL A 157 -4.11 7.65 -5.68
C VAL A 157 -5.47 7.02 -5.36
N ASP A 158 -5.79 5.88 -5.99
CA ASP A 158 -7.06 5.18 -5.79
C ASP A 158 -7.23 4.69 -4.35
N ALA A 159 -6.17 4.11 -3.75
CA ALA A 159 -6.21 3.62 -2.37
C ALA A 159 -6.54 4.73 -1.36
N LEU A 160 -5.87 5.88 -1.46
CA LEU A 160 -6.13 7.05 -0.60
C LEU A 160 -7.52 7.64 -0.87
N THR A 161 -7.89 7.79 -2.14
CA THR A 161 -9.20 8.31 -2.55
C THR A 161 -10.33 7.47 -2.00
N MET A 162 -10.23 6.14 -2.10
CA MET A 162 -11.22 5.21 -1.56
C MET A 162 -11.26 5.27 -0.03
N ALA A 163 -10.09 5.31 0.61
CA ALA A 163 -10.00 5.33 2.08
C ALA A 163 -10.62 6.59 2.69
N GLY A 164 -10.49 7.75 2.06
CA GLY A 164 -11.02 9.03 2.53
C GLY A 164 -12.27 9.51 1.79
N HIS A 165 -12.97 8.64 1.05
CA HIS A 165 -14.20 8.96 0.31
C HIS A 165 -14.07 10.25 -0.53
N GLY A 166 -12.95 10.40 -1.23
CA GLY A 166 -12.54 11.64 -1.88
C GLY A 166 -12.47 11.58 -3.41
N ILE A 167 -11.69 12.49 -3.98
CA ILE A 167 -11.46 12.59 -5.42
C ILE A 167 -9.96 12.56 -5.71
N GLY A 168 -9.54 11.69 -6.65
CA GLY A 168 -8.16 11.58 -7.12
C GLY A 168 -7.88 12.42 -8.35
N TYR A 169 -6.74 13.09 -8.38
CA TYR A 169 -6.25 13.91 -9.49
C TYR A 169 -4.91 13.35 -9.97
N MET A 170 -4.92 12.75 -11.16
CA MET A 170 -3.70 12.28 -11.81
C MET A 170 -2.99 13.43 -12.50
N PHE A 171 -1.64 13.38 -12.54
CA PHE A 171 -0.84 14.37 -13.24
C PHE A 171 -0.55 13.90 -14.68
N PRO A 172 -1.28 14.39 -15.69
CA PRO A 172 -1.33 13.80 -17.04
C PRO A 172 -0.17 14.27 -17.94
N VAL A 173 1.04 14.29 -17.41
CA VAL A 173 2.26 14.68 -18.12
C VAL A 173 3.38 13.68 -17.90
N PRO A 174 4.40 13.61 -18.78
CA PRO A 174 5.63 12.87 -18.49
C PRO A 174 6.35 13.43 -17.25
N ALA A 175 6.97 12.54 -16.45
CA ALA A 175 7.77 12.95 -15.29
C ALA A 175 9.00 13.77 -15.69
N ILE A 176 9.56 13.49 -16.87
CA ILE A 176 10.73 14.17 -17.44
C ILE A 176 10.41 14.49 -18.89
N VAL A 177 10.76 15.68 -19.31
CA VAL A 177 10.65 16.17 -20.71
C VAL A 177 12.02 16.61 -21.23
N ASP A 178 12.22 16.57 -22.54
CA ASP A 178 13.51 16.78 -23.17
C ASP A 178 13.99 18.23 -23.15
N SER A 179 13.07 19.20 -22.97
CA SER A 179 13.43 20.61 -22.99
C SER A 179 12.64 21.46 -22.00
N LYS A 180 13.24 22.56 -21.57
CA LYS A 180 12.58 23.59 -20.76
C LYS A 180 11.35 24.15 -21.48
N HIS A 181 11.43 24.37 -22.78
CA HIS A 181 10.33 24.89 -23.59
C HIS A 181 9.11 23.95 -23.56
N THR A 182 9.33 22.63 -23.72
CA THR A 182 8.26 21.64 -23.59
C THR A 182 7.62 21.68 -22.20
N SER A 183 8.44 21.80 -21.14
CA SER A 183 7.93 21.93 -19.78
C SER A 183 7.06 23.18 -19.60
N GLU A 184 7.48 24.32 -20.13
CA GLU A 184 6.75 25.57 -20.07
C GLU A 184 5.39 25.46 -20.78
N ILE A 185 5.34 24.88 -22.00
CA ILE A 185 4.09 24.64 -22.74
C ILE A 185 3.14 23.75 -21.95
N LEU A 186 3.63 22.62 -21.43
CA LEU A 186 2.80 21.70 -20.65
C LEU A 186 2.20 22.36 -19.40
N GLN A 187 2.95 23.24 -18.74
CA GLN A 187 2.47 23.95 -17.57
C GLN A 187 1.39 25.00 -17.91
N GLU A 188 1.28 25.42 -19.17
CA GLU A 188 0.23 26.32 -19.61
C GLU A 188 -1.11 25.61 -19.88
N GLU A 189 -1.12 24.28 -20.02
CA GLU A 189 -2.32 23.50 -20.22
C GLU A 189 -3.26 23.57 -19.00
N THR A 190 -4.56 23.78 -19.25
CA THR A 190 -5.57 24.00 -18.20
C THR A 190 -5.61 22.86 -17.17
N GLN A 191 -5.54 21.60 -17.63
CA GLN A 191 -5.57 20.44 -16.74
C GLN A 191 -4.32 20.39 -15.86
N VAL A 192 -3.15 20.68 -16.44
CA VAL A 192 -1.87 20.71 -15.72
C VAL A 192 -1.86 21.83 -14.69
N LYS A 193 -2.31 23.04 -15.06
CA LYS A 193 -2.48 24.17 -14.11
C LYS A 193 -3.35 23.81 -12.92
N ASN A 194 -4.46 23.12 -13.16
CA ASN A 194 -5.37 22.71 -12.08
C ASN A 194 -4.71 21.74 -11.11
N VAL A 195 -3.99 20.73 -11.61
CA VAL A 195 -3.26 19.76 -10.76
C VAL A 195 -2.13 20.46 -9.99
N LEU A 196 -1.34 21.31 -10.65
CA LEU A 196 -0.27 22.07 -10.01
C LEU A 196 -0.81 23.01 -8.91
N ARG A 197 -1.98 23.63 -9.14
CA ARG A 197 -2.63 24.46 -8.10
C ARG A 197 -3.01 23.62 -6.89
N LEU A 198 -3.68 22.48 -7.11
CA LEU A 198 -4.03 21.56 -6.03
C LEU A 198 -2.80 21.04 -5.28
N ALA A 199 -1.73 20.71 -5.99
CA ALA A 199 -0.49 20.27 -5.38
C ALA A 199 0.14 21.35 -4.46
N LYS A 200 0.01 22.63 -4.83
CA LYS A 200 0.46 23.77 -3.99
C LYS A 200 -0.43 23.99 -2.76
N GLU A 201 -1.68 23.60 -2.83
CA GLU A 201 -2.65 23.69 -1.74
C GLU A 201 -2.54 22.49 -0.77
N ALA A 202 -1.69 21.49 -1.08
CA ALA A 202 -1.58 20.29 -0.28
C ALA A 202 -1.09 20.59 1.14
N GLU A 203 -1.84 20.11 2.11
CA GLU A 203 -1.54 20.20 3.54
C GLU A 203 -0.71 19.02 4.02
N VAL A 204 -0.84 17.89 3.33
CA VAL A 204 -0.11 16.64 3.57
C VAL A 204 0.56 16.20 2.28
N SER A 205 1.83 15.82 2.35
CA SER A 205 2.58 15.22 1.24
C SER A 205 3.21 13.89 1.66
N ILE A 206 3.06 12.87 0.83
CA ILE A 206 3.55 11.51 1.09
C ILE A 206 4.45 11.04 -0.07
#